data_aaa4bab05d20c548746e1262c29d0d9c
#
_entry.id   aaa4bab05d20c548746e1262c29d0d9c
#
_cell.length_a   1.000
_cell.length_b   1.000
_cell.length_c   1.000
_cell.angle_alpha   90.00
_cell.angle_beta   90.00
_cell.angle_gamma   90.00
#
_symmetry.space_group_name_H-M   'P 1'
#
loop_
_entity.id
_entity.type
_entity.pdbx_description
1 polymer ?
#
loop_
_entity_poly.entity_id
_entity_poly.type
_entity_poly.pdbx_seq_one_letter_code
_entity_poly.pdbx_strand_id
1 'polypeptide(L)'
;MEPFAIFNRCLRVFHVRKESELMYPRFLRFIEEAHRDGVMGDGRYAVALGKASKLQRFLIITKRASLQADKFTADMVLDFRRFVSDEYKYVSLYPMLYPRGAGHRPPQKRIRDTTAVHDLKLLRAFFAELENTGEIRCSPFRKISAQKRRVMMHVMYDAPVFLRAEEVRQVIATAVPAELQWAKDLFVLNCAVGCRISDLLRLTPDKVAVSDEGIPFVHYIPSKTAKRQSTNREVITPLIEPALEIINRTGLRLVGPNLKYEKQRYNKTLRRLLEVCGITRRVSLFCPETGDNEYRSICEVATSKLARKTHIDMLNKVQINYYAAGLHRPGSEAVFRYTGMELRDRYELIRAAFGL
;
A
#
# COMPACT_ATOMS: atom_id res chain seq x y z
N MET A 1 44.65 -44.59 17.48
CA MET A 1 43.70 -43.71 18.19
C MET A 1 44.08 -42.27 17.83
N GLU A 2 43.22 -41.60 17.08
CA GLU A 2 43.56 -40.37 16.36
C GLU A 2 43.56 -39.13 17.25
N PRO A 3 44.58 -38.28 17.16
CA PRO A 3 44.64 -37.01 17.93
C PRO A 3 43.74 -35.90 17.33
N PHE A 4 43.04 -36.17 16.24
CA PHE A 4 42.24 -35.14 15.54
C PHE A 4 40.82 -34.87 16.10
N ALA A 5 40.32 -35.75 16.98
CA ALA A 5 38.95 -35.60 17.53
C ALA A 5 38.84 -34.56 18.67
N ILE A 6 39.94 -34.21 19.30
CA ILE A 6 39.93 -33.26 20.46
C ILE A 6 40.05 -31.81 19.94
N PHE A 7 40.68 -31.57 18.82
CA PHE A 7 40.88 -30.21 18.26
C PHE A 7 39.58 -29.59 17.69
N ASN A 8 38.69 -30.41 17.15
CA ASN A 8 37.41 -29.93 16.64
C ASN A 8 36.35 -29.62 17.71
N ARG A 9 36.57 -30.01 18.97
CA ARG A 9 35.67 -29.71 20.08
C ARG A 9 35.99 -28.38 20.74
N CYS A 10 37.22 -27.87 20.64
CA CYS A 10 37.63 -26.58 21.17
C CYS A 10 37.31 -25.39 20.26
N LEU A 11 37.10 -25.59 18.96
CA LEU A 11 36.78 -24.52 18.00
C LEU A 11 35.31 -24.04 18.07
N ARG A 12 34.46 -24.67 18.87
CA ARG A 12 33.04 -24.25 19.06
C ARG A 12 32.82 -23.28 20.22
N VAL A 13 33.83 -22.80 20.93
CA VAL A 13 33.64 -22.03 22.16
C VAL A 13 34.10 -20.57 22.08
N PHE A 14 34.76 -20.15 21.03
CA PHE A 14 35.09 -18.73 20.84
C PHE A 14 34.27 -18.09 19.71
N HIS A 15 32.94 -18.05 19.86
CA HIS A 15 32.21 -16.93 19.32
C HIS A 15 32.58 -15.74 20.22
N VAL A 16 33.58 -14.97 19.82
CA VAL A 16 33.79 -13.62 20.34
C VAL A 16 32.46 -12.91 20.11
N ARG A 17 31.69 -12.71 21.16
CA ARG A 17 30.49 -11.89 21.12
C ARG A 17 30.96 -10.51 20.67
N LYS A 18 30.67 -10.18 19.40
CA LYS A 18 30.80 -8.83 18.92
C LYS A 18 30.02 -7.97 19.90
N GLU A 19 30.63 -6.95 20.50
CA GLU A 19 29.92 -6.04 21.38
C GLU A 19 28.66 -5.56 20.68
N SER A 20 27.52 -5.70 21.35
CA SER A 20 26.23 -5.31 20.76
C SER A 20 26.21 -3.80 20.56
N GLU A 21 25.94 -3.38 19.35
CA GLU A 21 25.84 -1.97 18.99
C GLU A 21 24.60 -1.31 19.62
N LEU A 22 24.63 0.02 19.71
CA LEU A 22 23.47 0.80 20.12
C LEU A 22 22.29 0.55 19.20
N MET A 23 21.09 0.43 19.78
CA MET A 23 19.85 0.06 19.11
C MET A 23 19.54 0.92 17.86
N TYR A 24 19.62 2.25 18.00
CA TYR A 24 19.26 3.15 16.90
C TYR A 24 20.29 3.12 15.74
N PRO A 25 21.60 3.27 15.97
CA PRO A 25 22.60 3.15 14.91
C PRO A 25 22.53 1.80 14.19
N ARG A 26 22.38 0.70 14.92
CA ARG A 26 22.30 -0.64 14.32
C ARG A 26 21.02 -0.82 13.47
N PHE A 27 19.90 -0.27 13.92
CA PHE A 27 18.65 -0.28 13.16
C PHE A 27 18.74 0.58 11.90
N LEU A 28 19.39 1.74 11.98
CA LEU A 28 19.61 2.59 10.82
C LEU A 28 20.49 1.90 9.77
N ARG A 29 21.59 1.28 10.21
CA ARG A 29 22.47 0.48 9.33
C ARG A 29 21.71 -0.64 8.63
N PHE A 30 20.86 -1.39 9.33
CA PHE A 30 20.02 -2.43 8.71
C PHE A 30 19.17 -1.88 7.55
N ILE A 31 18.62 -0.67 7.71
CA ILE A 31 17.82 -0.02 6.66
C ILE A 31 18.71 0.40 5.48
N GLU A 32 19.89 0.95 5.75
CA GLU A 32 20.85 1.38 4.75
C GLU A 32 21.43 0.21 3.95
N GLU A 33 21.79 -0.87 4.61
CA GLU A 33 22.23 -2.12 4.00
C GLU A 33 21.15 -2.69 3.07
N ALA A 34 19.91 -2.81 3.54
CA ALA A 34 18.80 -3.29 2.72
C ALA A 34 18.51 -2.40 1.49
N HIS A 35 18.80 -1.11 1.57
CA HIS A 35 18.71 -0.20 0.43
C HIS A 35 19.86 -0.38 -0.54
N ARG A 36 21.10 -0.38 -0.05
CA ARG A 36 22.32 -0.57 -0.84
C ARG A 36 22.29 -1.89 -1.60
N ASP A 37 21.84 -2.96 -0.96
CA ASP A 37 21.78 -4.33 -1.54
C ASP A 37 20.55 -4.54 -2.46
N GLY A 38 19.78 -3.48 -2.74
CA GLY A 38 18.62 -3.52 -3.64
C GLY A 38 17.36 -4.22 -3.08
N VAL A 39 17.41 -4.73 -1.84
CA VAL A 39 16.27 -5.35 -1.15
C VAL A 39 15.16 -4.32 -0.89
N MET A 40 15.56 -3.06 -0.70
CA MET A 40 14.67 -1.94 -0.44
C MET A 40 14.85 -0.84 -1.49
N GLY A 41 13.83 -0.59 -2.32
CA GLY A 41 13.86 0.54 -3.28
C GLY A 41 13.62 1.89 -2.61
N ASP A 42 13.97 3.01 -3.31
CA ASP A 42 14.00 4.39 -2.80
C ASP A 42 12.76 4.81 -2.01
N GLY A 43 11.55 4.53 -2.54
CA GLY A 43 10.29 4.90 -1.87
C GLY A 43 10.07 4.16 -0.55
N ARG A 44 10.56 2.92 -0.42
CA ARG A 44 10.51 2.16 0.84
C ARG A 44 11.59 2.61 1.79
N TYR A 45 12.76 2.95 1.28
CA TYR A 45 13.87 3.49 2.06
C TYR A 45 13.47 4.80 2.74
N ALA A 46 12.92 5.77 2.01
CA ALA A 46 12.43 7.02 2.59
C ALA A 46 11.39 6.80 3.71
N VAL A 47 10.46 5.84 3.52
CA VAL A 47 9.49 5.47 4.57
C VAL A 47 10.17 4.80 5.76
N ALA A 48 11.17 3.95 5.53
CA ALA A 48 11.91 3.26 6.59
C ALA A 48 12.72 4.23 7.45
N LEU A 49 13.34 5.26 6.86
CA LEU A 49 14.01 6.35 7.60
C LEU A 49 13.04 7.10 8.52
N GLY A 50 11.81 7.37 8.06
CA GLY A 50 10.76 7.94 8.90
C GLY A 50 10.40 7.06 10.10
N LYS A 51 10.43 5.72 9.93
CA LYS A 51 10.22 4.77 11.03
C LYS A 51 11.41 4.70 11.98
N ALA A 52 12.64 4.79 11.46
CA ALA A 52 13.84 4.89 12.27
C ALA A 52 13.81 6.14 13.16
N SER A 53 13.39 7.28 12.62
CA SER A 53 13.21 8.51 13.40
C SER A 53 12.17 8.35 14.52
N LYS A 54 11.10 7.57 14.33
CA LYS A 54 10.14 7.25 15.41
C LYS A 54 10.78 6.40 16.51
N LEU A 55 11.57 5.39 16.13
CA LEU A 55 12.31 4.58 17.10
C LEU A 55 13.30 5.43 17.89
N GLN A 56 14.01 6.34 17.24
CA GLN A 56 14.91 7.27 17.90
C GLN A 56 14.19 8.12 18.95
N ARG A 57 13.08 8.75 18.58
CA ARG A 57 12.27 9.55 19.52
C ARG A 57 11.76 8.71 20.69
N PHE A 58 11.28 7.50 20.43
CA PHE A 58 10.90 6.57 21.50
C PHE A 58 12.04 6.31 22.49
N LEU A 59 13.22 5.99 22.00
CA LEU A 59 14.39 5.73 22.85
C LEU A 59 14.80 6.97 23.66
N ILE A 60 14.76 8.17 23.07
CA ILE A 60 15.08 9.42 23.77
C ILE A 60 14.03 9.72 24.85
N ILE A 61 12.76 9.71 24.50
CA ILE A 61 11.63 10.01 25.42
C ILE A 61 11.58 9.05 26.59
N THR A 62 11.91 7.78 26.36
CA THR A 62 11.95 6.75 27.42
C THR A 62 13.29 6.68 28.14
N LYS A 63 14.21 7.63 27.91
CA LYS A 63 15.57 7.69 28.51
C LYS A 63 16.41 6.43 28.22
N ARG A 64 16.28 5.88 27.02
CA ARG A 64 16.97 4.65 26.56
C ARG A 64 17.83 4.91 25.31
N ALA A 65 18.32 6.14 25.10
CA ALA A 65 19.09 6.51 23.92
C ALA A 65 20.40 5.68 23.77
N SER A 66 21.00 5.26 24.89
CA SER A 66 22.20 4.41 24.94
C SER A 66 21.91 2.90 25.02
N LEU A 67 20.67 2.48 24.75
CA LEU A 67 20.29 1.06 24.79
C LEU A 67 21.01 0.28 23.68
N GLN A 68 21.61 -0.85 24.04
CA GLN A 68 22.15 -1.81 23.06
C GLN A 68 21.03 -2.65 22.42
N ALA A 69 21.23 -3.10 21.18
CA ALA A 69 20.19 -3.83 20.43
C ALA A 69 19.80 -5.16 21.09
N ASP A 70 20.75 -5.86 21.72
CA ASP A 70 20.52 -7.13 22.44
C ASP A 70 19.74 -6.95 23.76
N LYS A 71 19.66 -5.74 24.27
CA LYS A 71 18.92 -5.38 25.50
C LYS A 71 17.48 -4.93 25.24
N PHE A 72 17.06 -4.87 23.97
CA PHE A 72 15.70 -4.50 23.64
C PHE A 72 14.73 -5.65 23.97
N THR A 73 13.79 -5.42 24.89
CA THR A 73 12.94 -6.47 25.47
C THR A 73 11.58 -6.59 24.76
N ALA A 74 10.84 -7.66 25.07
CA ALA A 74 9.46 -7.86 24.61
C ALA A 74 8.53 -6.73 25.11
N ASP A 75 8.71 -6.26 26.34
CA ASP A 75 7.91 -5.14 26.88
C ASP A 75 8.21 -3.85 26.14
N MET A 76 9.46 -3.60 25.77
CA MET A 76 9.81 -2.44 24.93
C MET A 76 9.18 -2.50 23.53
N VAL A 77 8.95 -3.69 22.95
CA VAL A 77 8.18 -3.83 21.70
C VAL A 77 6.72 -3.37 21.91
N LEU A 78 6.10 -3.76 23.02
CA LEU A 78 4.73 -3.36 23.36
C LEU A 78 4.65 -1.86 23.66
N ASP A 79 5.62 -1.31 24.38
CA ASP A 79 5.72 0.12 24.66
C ASP A 79 5.93 0.94 23.38
N PHE A 80 6.80 0.47 22.49
CA PHE A 80 7.01 1.11 21.20
C PHE A 80 5.72 1.12 20.36
N ARG A 81 4.94 0.04 20.36
CA ARG A 81 3.64 0.02 19.69
C ARG A 81 2.69 1.10 20.25
N ARG A 82 2.59 1.21 21.58
CA ARG A 82 1.76 2.24 22.24
C ARG A 82 2.26 3.64 21.89
N PHE A 83 3.57 3.85 21.99
CA PHE A 83 4.20 5.12 21.62
C PHE A 83 3.86 5.52 20.18
N VAL A 84 4.04 4.63 19.21
CA VAL A 84 3.76 4.92 17.79
C VAL A 84 2.29 5.28 17.58
N SER A 85 1.37 4.59 18.26
CA SER A 85 -0.07 4.89 18.16
C SER A 85 -0.43 6.27 18.72
N ASP A 86 0.19 6.65 19.83
CA ASP A 86 -0.12 7.85 20.60
C ASP A 86 0.97 8.93 20.53
N GLU A 87 1.85 8.87 19.53
CA GLU A 87 3.00 9.78 19.36
C GLU A 87 2.60 11.26 19.38
N TYR A 88 1.41 11.61 18.92
CA TYR A 88 0.89 12.99 18.93
C TYR A 88 0.86 13.63 20.34
N LYS A 89 0.73 12.82 21.41
CA LYS A 89 0.72 13.30 22.80
C LYS A 89 2.08 13.87 23.25
N TYR A 90 3.16 13.44 22.61
CA TYR A 90 4.52 13.83 22.96
C TYR A 90 5.03 15.07 22.21
N VAL A 91 4.31 15.52 21.17
CA VAL A 91 4.73 16.64 20.32
C VAL A 91 4.88 17.93 21.10
N SER A 92 3.93 18.24 21.97
CA SER A 92 3.98 19.43 22.83
C SER A 92 4.96 19.32 23.98
N LEU A 93 5.20 18.09 24.47
CA LEU A 93 6.11 17.83 25.60
C LEU A 93 7.59 17.85 25.19
N TYR A 94 7.88 17.50 23.93
CA TYR A 94 9.24 17.39 23.39
C TYR A 94 9.38 18.12 22.04
N PRO A 95 9.11 19.42 21.95
CA PRO A 95 9.06 20.13 20.65
C PRO A 95 10.36 20.04 19.85
N MET A 96 11.51 19.93 20.53
CA MET A 96 12.82 19.75 19.89
C MET A 96 12.94 18.46 19.05
N LEU A 97 12.17 17.42 19.38
CA LEU A 97 12.19 16.15 18.65
C LEU A 97 11.24 16.15 17.44
N TYR A 98 10.45 17.21 17.27
CA TYR A 98 9.43 17.34 16.23
C TYR A 98 9.58 18.66 15.45
N PRO A 99 10.74 18.88 14.76
CA PRO A 99 10.95 20.11 14.01
C PRO A 99 9.89 20.28 12.93
N ARG A 100 9.39 21.52 12.78
CA ARG A 100 8.52 21.91 11.68
C ARG A 100 9.37 22.38 10.51
N GLY A 101 9.13 21.84 9.31
CA GLY A 101 9.84 22.28 8.11
C GLY A 101 9.61 21.35 6.91
N ALA A 102 10.22 21.66 5.79
CA ALA A 102 10.12 21.04 4.46
C ALA A 102 9.66 19.57 4.42
N GLY A 103 8.34 19.34 4.51
CA GLY A 103 7.74 17.99 4.42
C GLY A 103 7.56 17.26 5.74
N HIS A 104 8.08 17.75 6.86
CA HIS A 104 7.86 17.20 8.19
C HIS A 104 6.68 17.88 8.91
N ARG A 105 5.57 17.15 9.02
CA ARG A 105 4.46 17.54 9.88
C ARG A 105 4.44 16.61 11.09
N PRO A 106 4.58 17.14 12.31
CA PRO A 106 4.39 16.35 13.52
C PRO A 106 3.02 15.68 13.53
N PRO A 107 2.89 14.47 14.14
CA PRO A 107 1.59 13.81 14.25
C PRO A 107 0.63 14.70 15.04
N GLN A 108 -0.59 14.87 14.50
CA GLN A 108 -1.63 15.74 15.09
C GLN A 108 -2.65 14.94 15.90
N LYS A 109 -2.76 13.64 15.66
CA LYS A 109 -3.75 12.75 16.24
C LYS A 109 -3.27 11.32 16.28
N ARG A 110 -4.00 10.46 16.98
CA ARG A 110 -3.74 9.03 17.03
C ARG A 110 -3.68 8.44 15.63
N ILE A 111 -2.67 7.62 15.37
CA ILE A 111 -2.57 6.93 14.09
C ILE A 111 -3.37 5.63 14.10
N ARG A 112 -3.76 5.17 12.91
CA ARG A 112 -4.45 3.88 12.75
C ARG A 112 -3.54 2.71 13.14
N ASP A 113 -4.11 1.69 13.74
CA ASP A 113 -3.39 0.47 14.14
C ASP A 113 -2.66 -0.19 12.96
N THR A 114 -3.21 -0.14 11.74
CA THR A 114 -2.53 -0.59 10.52
C THR A 114 -1.18 0.09 10.30
N THR A 115 -1.06 1.38 10.60
CA THR A 115 0.21 2.13 10.48
C THR A 115 1.18 1.69 11.56
N ALA A 116 0.74 1.55 12.81
CA ALA A 116 1.57 1.04 13.91
C ALA A 116 2.08 -0.39 13.61
N VAL A 117 1.23 -1.26 13.07
CA VAL A 117 1.64 -2.61 12.65
C VAL A 117 2.70 -2.58 11.55
N HIS A 118 2.62 -1.64 10.60
CA HIS A 118 3.66 -1.50 9.58
C HIS A 118 5.01 -1.05 10.15
N ASP A 119 5.02 -0.23 11.21
CA ASP A 119 6.25 0.15 11.90
C ASP A 119 6.84 -1.07 12.66
N LEU A 120 5.99 -1.83 13.36
CA LEU A 120 6.40 -3.08 14.01
C LEU A 120 6.90 -4.16 13.05
N LYS A 121 6.34 -4.25 11.83
CA LYS A 121 6.83 -5.21 10.81
C LYS A 121 8.28 -4.94 10.42
N LEU A 122 8.69 -3.67 10.30
CA LEU A 122 10.08 -3.33 10.01
C LEU A 122 10.99 -3.65 11.21
N LEU A 123 10.57 -3.30 12.42
CA LEU A 123 11.29 -3.63 13.64
C LEU A 123 11.42 -5.14 13.84
N ARG A 124 10.38 -5.91 13.52
CA ARG A 124 10.42 -7.38 13.57
C ARG A 124 11.41 -7.96 12.55
N ALA A 125 11.45 -7.42 11.32
CA ALA A 125 12.41 -7.84 10.31
C ALA A 125 13.85 -7.58 10.77
N PHE A 126 14.11 -6.44 11.38
CA PHE A 126 15.39 -6.11 11.98
C PHE A 126 15.81 -7.13 13.04
N PHE A 127 14.96 -7.44 14.01
CA PHE A 127 15.30 -8.42 15.05
C PHE A 127 15.41 -9.85 14.53
N ALA A 128 14.73 -10.19 13.43
CA ALA A 128 14.92 -11.46 12.76
C ALA A 128 16.31 -11.53 12.12
N GLU A 129 16.79 -10.43 11.54
CA GLU A 129 18.13 -10.34 10.99
C GLU A 129 19.19 -10.48 12.08
N LEU A 130 19.08 -9.78 13.20
CA LEU A 130 20.01 -9.91 14.33
C LEU A 130 20.05 -11.35 14.89
N GLU A 131 18.91 -12.05 14.90
CA GLU A 131 18.84 -13.46 15.33
C GLU A 131 19.53 -14.36 14.31
N ASN A 132 19.31 -14.14 13.00
CA ASN A 132 19.94 -14.90 11.92
C ASN A 132 21.46 -14.72 11.85
N THR A 133 21.95 -13.50 12.11
CA THR A 133 23.40 -13.19 12.15
C THR A 133 24.07 -13.56 13.47
N GLY A 134 23.30 -14.05 14.46
CA GLY A 134 23.82 -14.44 15.77
C GLY A 134 24.16 -13.25 16.70
N GLU A 135 23.82 -12.03 16.33
CA GLU A 135 24.02 -10.83 17.17
C GLU A 135 23.14 -10.86 18.43
N ILE A 136 21.98 -11.51 18.34
CA ILE A 136 21.13 -11.82 19.48
C ILE A 136 20.76 -13.29 19.51
N ARG A 137 20.53 -13.84 20.70
CA ARG A 137 20.13 -15.24 20.87
C ARG A 137 18.70 -15.50 20.41
N CYS A 138 17.80 -14.53 20.63
CA CYS A 138 16.37 -14.69 20.38
C CYS A 138 15.72 -13.31 20.19
N SER A 139 14.92 -13.18 19.14
CA SER A 139 14.14 -11.97 18.86
C SER A 139 13.16 -11.65 20.01
N PRO A 140 13.06 -10.39 20.47
CA PRO A 140 12.10 -9.98 21.49
C PRO A 140 10.64 -10.26 21.09
N PHE A 141 10.33 -10.32 19.79
CA PHE A 141 9.01 -10.70 19.30
C PHE A 141 8.63 -12.14 19.60
N ARG A 142 9.60 -13.06 19.68
CA ARG A 142 9.36 -14.46 20.05
C ARG A 142 9.01 -14.63 21.51
N LYS A 143 9.49 -13.75 22.38
CA LYS A 143 9.18 -13.73 23.82
C LYS A 143 7.79 -13.21 24.14
N ILE A 144 7.09 -12.59 23.16
CA ILE A 144 5.69 -12.20 23.30
C ILE A 144 4.81 -13.44 23.03
N SER A 145 3.83 -13.71 23.91
CA SER A 145 2.91 -14.85 23.71
C SER A 145 2.25 -14.81 22.33
N ALA A 146 1.99 -15.98 21.76
CA ALA A 146 1.41 -16.09 20.42
C ALA A 146 0.08 -15.32 20.28
N GLN A 147 -0.77 -15.38 21.31
CA GLN A 147 -2.04 -14.65 21.35
C GLN A 147 -1.83 -13.12 21.33
N LYS A 148 -0.98 -12.59 22.22
CA LYS A 148 -0.67 -11.14 22.23
C LYS A 148 -0.04 -10.69 20.93
N ARG A 149 0.88 -11.49 20.36
CA ARG A 149 1.52 -11.19 19.07
C ARG A 149 0.51 -11.18 17.92
N ARG A 150 -0.45 -12.12 17.90
CA ARG A 150 -1.53 -12.14 16.90
C ARG A 150 -2.37 -10.86 16.97
N VAL A 151 -2.79 -10.43 18.14
CA VAL A 151 -3.58 -9.21 18.35
C VAL A 151 -2.78 -7.97 17.96
N MET A 152 -1.54 -7.81 18.46
CA MET A 152 -0.75 -6.61 18.21
C MET A 152 -0.30 -6.46 16.74
N MET A 153 -0.22 -7.55 15.98
CA MET A 153 0.18 -7.56 14.57
C MET A 153 -1.02 -7.69 13.63
N HIS A 154 -2.24 -7.72 14.18
CA HIS A 154 -3.46 -7.80 13.37
C HIS A 154 -3.69 -6.48 12.62
N VAL A 155 -4.01 -6.60 11.35
CA VAL A 155 -4.33 -5.46 10.48
C VAL A 155 -5.81 -5.52 10.17
N MET A 156 -6.55 -4.53 10.66
CA MET A 156 -7.94 -4.32 10.25
C MET A 156 -7.97 -3.38 9.04
N TYR A 157 -8.67 -3.77 8.01
CA TYR A 157 -8.92 -2.92 6.85
C TYR A 157 -10.36 -2.43 6.90
N ASP A 158 -10.58 -1.16 6.55
CA ASP A 158 -11.92 -0.65 6.32
C ASP A 158 -12.59 -1.43 5.20
N ALA A 159 -13.90 -1.53 5.23
CA ALA A 159 -14.67 -1.98 4.08
C ALA A 159 -14.28 -1.17 2.83
N PRO A 160 -14.15 -1.81 1.68
CA PRO A 160 -13.73 -1.10 0.48
C PRO A 160 -14.80 -0.09 0.05
N VAL A 161 -14.40 1.17 -0.13
CA VAL A 161 -15.25 2.21 -0.72
C VAL A 161 -15.13 2.14 -2.23
N PHE A 162 -16.27 2.00 -2.93
CA PHE A 162 -16.38 1.94 -4.38
C PHE A 162 -17.71 2.56 -4.84
N LEU A 163 -17.82 2.95 -6.11
CA LEU A 163 -19.08 3.35 -6.73
C LEU A 163 -19.81 2.10 -7.25
N ARG A 164 -21.14 2.19 -7.28
CA ARG A 164 -21.98 1.22 -7.97
C ARG A 164 -21.96 1.48 -9.48
N ALA A 165 -22.36 0.51 -10.29
CA ALA A 165 -22.38 0.67 -11.74
C ALA A 165 -23.29 1.83 -12.19
N GLU A 166 -24.47 1.97 -11.55
CA GLU A 166 -25.38 3.09 -11.80
C GLU A 166 -24.77 4.44 -11.42
N GLU A 167 -23.99 4.52 -10.33
CA GLU A 167 -23.28 5.74 -9.95
C GLU A 167 -22.19 6.10 -10.97
N VAL A 168 -21.50 5.10 -11.55
CA VAL A 168 -20.52 5.34 -12.64
C VAL A 168 -21.22 5.87 -13.89
N ARG A 169 -22.36 5.26 -14.30
CA ARG A 169 -23.16 5.76 -15.43
C ARG A 169 -23.65 7.18 -15.17
N GLN A 170 -24.07 7.50 -13.95
CA GLN A 170 -24.46 8.86 -13.56
C GLN A 170 -23.30 9.84 -13.74
N VAL A 171 -22.07 9.49 -13.32
CA VAL A 171 -20.87 10.33 -13.56
C VAL A 171 -20.63 10.52 -15.05
N ILE A 172 -20.78 9.47 -15.87
CA ILE A 172 -20.60 9.55 -17.33
C ILE A 172 -21.65 10.51 -17.96
N ALA A 173 -22.90 10.39 -17.58
CA ALA A 173 -24.02 11.16 -18.14
C ALA A 173 -24.07 12.62 -17.66
N THR A 174 -23.56 12.93 -16.47
CA THR A 174 -23.66 14.27 -15.90
C THR A 174 -22.78 15.27 -16.64
N ALA A 175 -23.36 16.36 -17.15
CA ALA A 175 -22.60 17.49 -17.65
C ALA A 175 -21.91 18.20 -16.46
N VAL A 176 -20.62 18.47 -16.58
CA VAL A 176 -19.83 19.09 -15.52
C VAL A 176 -19.17 20.38 -16.01
N PRO A 177 -18.90 21.35 -15.12
CA PRO A 177 -18.12 22.53 -15.46
C PRO A 177 -16.78 22.18 -16.13
N ALA A 178 -16.31 23.04 -17.03
CA ALA A 178 -15.11 22.79 -17.83
C ALA A 178 -13.87 22.48 -16.97
N GLU A 179 -13.75 23.15 -15.83
CA GLU A 179 -12.66 22.93 -14.86
C GLU A 179 -12.67 21.54 -14.22
N LEU A 180 -13.79 20.81 -14.25
CA LEU A 180 -13.92 19.45 -13.71
C LEU A 180 -13.81 18.37 -14.80
N GLN A 181 -13.89 18.73 -16.09
CA GLN A 181 -13.95 17.76 -17.19
C GLN A 181 -12.73 16.83 -17.19
N TRP A 182 -11.53 17.34 -17.03
CA TRP A 182 -10.31 16.53 -16.98
C TRP A 182 -10.33 15.49 -15.84
N ALA A 183 -10.93 15.83 -14.70
CA ALA A 183 -11.04 14.91 -13.57
C ALA A 183 -12.12 13.85 -13.81
N LYS A 184 -13.21 14.21 -14.50
CA LYS A 184 -14.23 13.27 -14.98
C LYS A 184 -13.62 12.28 -15.97
N ASP A 185 -12.87 12.77 -16.94
CA ASP A 185 -12.17 11.94 -17.93
C ASP A 185 -11.21 10.95 -17.27
N LEU A 186 -10.36 11.42 -16.35
CA LEU A 186 -9.46 10.55 -15.58
C LEU A 186 -10.22 9.50 -14.77
N PHE A 187 -11.34 9.89 -14.15
CA PHE A 187 -12.13 8.98 -13.32
C PHE A 187 -12.77 7.88 -14.19
N VAL A 188 -13.44 8.24 -15.27
CA VAL A 188 -14.12 7.30 -16.18
C VAL A 188 -13.10 6.38 -16.84
N LEU A 189 -12.02 6.92 -17.38
CA LEU A 189 -10.93 6.15 -17.97
C LEU A 189 -10.33 5.17 -16.95
N ASN A 190 -10.14 5.60 -15.70
CA ASN A 190 -9.60 4.72 -14.67
C ASN A 190 -10.61 3.66 -14.20
N CYS A 191 -11.91 3.94 -14.24
CA CYS A 191 -12.94 2.93 -14.03
C CYS A 191 -12.93 1.87 -15.14
N ALA A 192 -12.71 2.26 -16.38
CA ALA A 192 -12.65 1.34 -17.51
C ALA A 192 -11.36 0.51 -17.54
N VAL A 193 -10.20 1.12 -17.28
CA VAL A 193 -8.89 0.44 -17.35
C VAL A 193 -8.53 -0.28 -16.03
N GLY A 194 -9.02 0.19 -14.89
CA GLY A 194 -8.78 -0.42 -13.58
C GLY A 194 -7.34 -0.36 -13.07
N CYS A 195 -6.44 0.39 -13.70
CA CYS A 195 -5.04 0.48 -13.31
C CYS A 195 -4.81 1.35 -12.06
N ARG A 196 -3.58 1.39 -11.53
CA ARG A 196 -3.27 2.37 -10.48
C ARG A 196 -3.19 3.76 -11.09
N ILE A 197 -3.64 4.77 -10.36
CA ILE A 197 -3.55 6.17 -10.82
C ILE A 197 -2.13 6.57 -11.27
N SER A 198 -1.09 6.08 -10.59
CA SER A 198 0.30 6.34 -10.99
C SER A 198 0.68 5.73 -12.33
N ASP A 199 0.03 4.64 -12.72
CA ASP A 199 0.24 3.98 -14.00
C ASP A 199 -0.62 4.68 -15.08
N LEU A 200 -1.88 5.02 -14.77
CA LEU A 200 -2.76 5.78 -15.65
C LEU A 200 -2.14 7.11 -16.10
N LEU A 201 -1.61 7.88 -15.15
CA LEU A 201 -0.98 9.18 -15.42
C LEU A 201 0.32 9.09 -16.25
N ARG A 202 0.82 7.90 -16.52
CA ARG A 202 1.99 7.62 -17.35
C ARG A 202 1.63 7.00 -18.70
N LEU A 203 0.35 6.71 -18.93
CA LEU A 203 -0.07 6.18 -20.21
C LEU A 203 0.11 7.25 -21.30
N THR A 204 0.67 6.82 -22.38
CA THR A 204 0.93 7.62 -23.60
C THR A 204 0.23 6.97 -24.78
N PRO A 205 -0.04 7.70 -25.87
CA PRO A 205 -0.78 7.16 -27.02
C PRO A 205 -0.15 5.91 -27.63
N ASP A 206 1.17 5.75 -27.58
CA ASP A 206 1.89 4.56 -28.04
C ASP A 206 1.57 3.27 -27.25
N LYS A 207 0.91 3.40 -26.12
CA LYS A 207 0.42 2.27 -25.31
C LYS A 207 -0.99 1.80 -25.70
N VAL A 208 -1.59 2.45 -26.68
CA VAL A 208 -2.90 2.06 -27.23
C VAL A 208 -2.68 1.33 -28.55
N ALA A 209 -3.24 0.15 -28.66
CA ALA A 209 -3.16 -0.69 -29.87
C ALA A 209 -4.51 -1.34 -30.16
N VAL A 210 -4.61 -1.98 -31.32
CA VAL A 210 -5.77 -2.77 -31.72
C VAL A 210 -5.31 -4.20 -31.98
N SER A 211 -6.06 -5.17 -31.46
CA SER A 211 -5.78 -6.59 -31.70
C SER A 211 -6.17 -7.02 -33.12
N ASP A 212 -5.75 -8.21 -33.53
CA ASP A 212 -6.14 -8.82 -34.83
C ASP A 212 -7.66 -9.00 -34.94
N GLU A 213 -8.37 -9.09 -33.82
CA GLU A 213 -9.82 -9.15 -33.76
C GLU A 213 -10.52 -7.77 -33.80
N GLY A 214 -9.76 -6.69 -33.97
CA GLY A 214 -10.29 -5.32 -33.98
C GLY A 214 -10.61 -4.76 -32.60
N ILE A 215 -10.19 -5.41 -31.50
CA ILE A 215 -10.45 -4.94 -30.14
C ILE A 215 -9.36 -3.95 -29.73
N PRO A 216 -9.71 -2.69 -29.43
CA PRO A 216 -8.75 -1.72 -28.93
C PRO A 216 -8.38 -2.05 -27.50
N PHE A 217 -7.10 -1.88 -27.16
CA PHE A 217 -6.58 -2.14 -25.81
C PHE A 217 -5.46 -1.19 -25.42
N VAL A 218 -5.23 -1.05 -24.13
CA VAL A 218 -4.05 -0.40 -23.57
C VAL A 218 -3.13 -1.45 -22.96
N HIS A 219 -1.83 -1.30 -23.16
CA HIS A 219 -0.82 -2.17 -22.59
C HIS A 219 0.23 -1.38 -21.82
N TYR A 220 0.65 -1.90 -20.64
CA TYR A 220 1.63 -1.23 -19.81
C TYR A 220 2.26 -2.18 -18.78
N ILE A 221 3.45 -1.83 -18.32
CA ILE A 221 4.13 -2.53 -17.20
C ILE A 221 3.86 -1.75 -15.92
N PRO A 222 3.21 -2.36 -14.89
CA PRO A 222 2.88 -1.68 -13.64
C PRO A 222 4.14 -1.22 -12.88
N SER A 223 4.32 0.07 -12.70
CA SER A 223 5.52 0.70 -12.15
C SER A 223 5.92 0.19 -10.74
N LYS A 224 4.92 -0.17 -9.92
CA LYS A 224 5.15 -0.66 -8.54
C LYS A 224 5.74 -2.06 -8.49
N THR A 225 5.48 -2.90 -9.47
CA THR A 225 5.87 -4.31 -9.49
C THR A 225 6.98 -4.62 -10.49
N ALA A 226 7.26 -3.73 -11.44
CA ALA A 226 8.26 -3.89 -12.49
C ALA A 226 9.65 -4.29 -11.97
N LYS A 227 10.09 -3.73 -10.83
CA LYS A 227 11.41 -4.01 -10.23
C LYS A 227 11.48 -5.31 -9.40
N ARG A 228 10.38 -6.03 -9.22
CA ARG A 228 10.31 -7.17 -8.29
C ARG A 228 10.04 -8.51 -8.94
N GLN A 229 9.65 -8.51 -10.19
CA GLN A 229 9.32 -9.75 -10.90
C GLN A 229 10.44 -10.09 -11.86
N SER A 230 10.90 -11.31 -11.81
CA SER A 230 11.86 -11.88 -12.79
C SER A 230 11.28 -11.89 -14.20
N THR A 231 9.97 -11.71 -14.34
CA THR A 231 9.26 -11.51 -15.59
C THR A 231 8.48 -10.21 -15.53
N ASN A 232 8.83 -9.23 -16.35
CA ASN A 232 8.05 -8.02 -16.58
C ASN A 232 6.72 -8.42 -17.25
N ARG A 233 5.70 -8.74 -16.44
CA ARG A 233 4.39 -9.04 -16.99
C ARG A 233 3.71 -7.74 -17.39
N GLU A 234 3.58 -7.58 -18.69
CA GLU A 234 2.75 -6.55 -19.28
C GLU A 234 1.28 -6.82 -18.93
N VAL A 235 0.58 -5.75 -18.57
CA VAL A 235 -0.87 -5.78 -18.36
C VAL A 235 -1.52 -5.27 -19.63
N ILE A 236 -2.42 -6.07 -20.19
CA ILE A 236 -3.24 -5.73 -21.35
C ILE A 236 -4.68 -5.59 -20.87
N THR A 237 -5.29 -4.43 -21.13
CA THR A 237 -6.68 -4.15 -20.76
C THR A 237 -7.43 -3.63 -21.98
N PRO A 238 -8.55 -4.26 -22.40
CA PRO A 238 -9.35 -3.79 -23.49
C PRO A 238 -10.03 -2.46 -23.16
N LEU A 239 -10.25 -1.64 -24.17
CA LEU A 239 -10.85 -0.31 -24.07
C LEU A 239 -12.29 -0.36 -24.57
N ILE A 240 -13.21 -0.01 -23.70
CA ILE A 240 -14.63 0.15 -24.03
C ILE A 240 -14.93 1.56 -24.55
N GLU A 241 -16.10 1.76 -25.12
CA GLU A 241 -16.52 2.97 -25.81
C GLU A 241 -16.27 4.25 -24.99
N PRO A 242 -16.67 4.39 -23.71
CA PRO A 242 -16.41 5.62 -22.94
C PRO A 242 -14.93 5.94 -22.76
N ALA A 243 -14.07 4.90 -22.70
CA ALA A 243 -12.63 5.10 -22.60
C ALA A 243 -12.05 5.55 -23.95
N LEU A 244 -12.51 4.97 -25.05
CA LEU A 244 -12.08 5.34 -26.40
C LEU A 244 -12.45 6.79 -26.75
N GLU A 245 -13.66 7.22 -26.43
CA GLU A 245 -14.10 8.61 -26.63
C GLU A 245 -13.16 9.60 -25.91
N ILE A 246 -12.79 9.29 -24.66
CA ILE A 246 -11.87 10.12 -23.90
C ILE A 246 -10.48 10.12 -24.54
N ILE A 247 -9.96 8.96 -24.93
CA ILE A 247 -8.64 8.82 -25.54
C ILE A 247 -8.59 9.57 -26.88
N ASN A 248 -9.59 9.40 -27.73
CA ASN A 248 -9.67 10.06 -29.05
C ASN A 248 -9.74 11.59 -28.91
N ARG A 249 -10.47 12.09 -27.92
CA ARG A 249 -10.61 13.53 -27.67
C ARG A 249 -9.37 14.15 -27.02
N THR A 250 -8.68 13.44 -26.13
CA THR A 250 -7.63 14.03 -25.30
C THR A 250 -6.22 13.60 -25.69
N GLY A 251 -6.07 12.52 -26.48
CA GLY A 251 -4.76 11.90 -26.77
C GLY A 251 -4.01 11.49 -25.51
N LEU A 252 -4.73 11.11 -24.41
CA LEU A 252 -4.17 10.83 -23.08
C LEU A 252 -3.42 12.00 -22.43
N ARG A 253 -3.56 13.21 -22.95
CA ARG A 253 -2.95 14.43 -22.39
C ARG A 253 -3.85 15.07 -21.33
N LEU A 254 -4.09 14.33 -20.24
CA LEU A 254 -5.05 14.73 -19.20
C LEU A 254 -4.41 15.51 -18.05
N VAL A 255 -3.08 15.45 -17.90
CA VAL A 255 -2.35 16.04 -16.77
C VAL A 255 -1.02 16.62 -17.18
N GLY A 256 -0.49 17.52 -16.35
CA GLY A 256 0.85 18.08 -16.51
C GLY A 256 1.96 17.11 -16.10
N PRO A 257 3.24 17.51 -16.26
CA PRO A 257 4.39 16.62 -16.06
C PRO A 257 4.66 16.29 -14.59
N ASN A 258 4.22 17.10 -13.63
CA ASN A 258 4.43 16.85 -12.21
C ASN A 258 3.38 15.89 -11.63
N LEU A 259 3.60 14.59 -11.81
CA LEU A 259 2.66 13.55 -11.41
C LEU A 259 2.30 13.54 -9.92
N LYS A 260 3.21 13.99 -9.04
CA LYS A 260 2.94 14.10 -7.59
C LYS A 260 1.91 15.20 -7.30
N TYR A 261 2.09 16.35 -7.93
CA TYR A 261 1.16 17.47 -7.84
C TYR A 261 -0.20 17.09 -8.44
N GLU A 262 -0.19 16.53 -9.66
CA GLU A 262 -1.42 16.14 -10.37
C GLU A 262 -2.25 15.11 -9.59
N LYS A 263 -1.62 14.17 -8.92
CA LYS A 263 -2.33 13.23 -8.06
C LYS A 263 -3.00 13.89 -6.85
N GLN A 264 -2.35 14.90 -6.25
CA GLN A 264 -2.93 15.63 -5.12
C GLN A 264 -4.10 16.51 -5.60
N ARG A 265 -3.90 17.22 -6.71
CA ARG A 265 -4.93 18.01 -7.38
C ARG A 265 -6.14 17.14 -7.74
N TYR A 266 -5.91 15.98 -8.35
CA TYR A 266 -6.96 15.03 -8.71
C TYR A 266 -7.78 14.57 -7.49
N ASN A 267 -7.15 14.20 -6.38
CA ASN A 267 -7.87 13.79 -5.17
C ASN A 267 -8.82 14.89 -4.64
N LYS A 268 -8.41 16.15 -4.72
CA LYS A 268 -9.25 17.29 -4.30
C LYS A 268 -10.40 17.52 -5.29
N THR A 269 -10.09 17.51 -6.59
CA THR A 269 -11.06 17.75 -7.66
C THR A 269 -12.07 16.60 -7.78
N LEU A 270 -11.64 15.35 -7.56
CA LEU A 270 -12.52 14.17 -7.57
C LEU A 270 -13.67 14.29 -6.56
N ARG A 271 -13.40 14.81 -5.36
CA ARG A 271 -14.44 15.01 -4.36
C ARG A 271 -15.51 15.97 -4.85
N ARG A 272 -15.11 17.11 -5.40
CA ARG A 272 -16.03 18.10 -5.99
C ARG A 272 -16.76 17.54 -7.20
N LEU A 273 -16.07 16.76 -8.05
CA LEU A 273 -16.70 16.08 -9.19
C LEU A 273 -17.86 15.20 -8.74
N LEU A 274 -17.62 14.32 -7.76
CA LEU A 274 -18.64 13.40 -7.26
C LEU A 274 -19.83 14.15 -6.60
N GLU A 275 -19.54 15.25 -5.90
CA GLU A 275 -20.56 16.12 -5.34
C GLU A 275 -21.44 16.74 -6.43
N VAL A 276 -20.83 17.32 -7.48
CA VAL A 276 -21.54 17.88 -8.65
C VAL A 276 -22.36 16.81 -9.38
N CYS A 277 -21.84 15.58 -9.44
CA CYS A 277 -22.57 14.44 -10.03
C CYS A 277 -23.67 13.88 -9.10
N GLY A 278 -23.89 14.47 -7.91
CA GLY A 278 -24.90 14.00 -6.96
C GLY A 278 -24.58 12.67 -6.28
N ILE A 279 -23.31 12.26 -6.26
CA ILE A 279 -22.87 10.99 -5.64
C ILE A 279 -22.58 11.22 -4.16
N THR A 280 -23.63 11.18 -3.35
CA THR A 280 -23.58 11.55 -1.92
C THR A 280 -23.86 10.39 -0.97
N ARG A 281 -23.96 9.17 -1.47
CA ARG A 281 -24.23 7.96 -0.68
C ARG A 281 -23.28 7.87 0.52
N ARG A 282 -23.83 7.54 1.69
CA ARG A 282 -23.03 7.37 2.91
C ARG A 282 -22.33 6.02 2.94
N VAL A 283 -21.07 6.04 3.37
CA VAL A 283 -20.21 4.87 3.52
C VAL A 283 -19.67 4.80 4.94
N SER A 284 -19.53 3.58 5.46
CA SER A 284 -18.98 3.33 6.79
C SER A 284 -17.45 3.31 6.73
N LEU A 285 -16.82 4.04 7.66
CA LEU A 285 -15.37 4.10 7.83
C LEU A 285 -15.02 3.94 9.29
N PHE A 286 -14.02 3.14 9.60
CA PHE A 286 -13.53 3.01 10.97
C PHE A 286 -12.82 4.28 11.43
N CYS A 287 -13.24 4.84 12.57
CA CYS A 287 -12.59 5.96 13.24
C CYS A 287 -11.64 5.43 14.33
N PRO A 288 -10.31 5.61 14.21
CA PRO A 288 -9.35 5.12 15.21
C PRO A 288 -9.43 5.87 16.54
N GLU A 289 -10.03 7.05 16.54
CA GLU A 289 -10.11 7.92 17.74
C GLU A 289 -11.21 7.45 18.68
N THR A 290 -12.38 7.11 18.12
CA THR A 290 -13.53 6.61 18.88
C THR A 290 -13.54 5.09 19.03
N GLY A 291 -12.89 4.37 18.10
CA GLY A 291 -12.97 2.91 18.01
C GLY A 291 -14.23 2.41 17.27
N ASP A 292 -15.08 3.31 16.78
CA ASP A 292 -16.36 3.02 16.15
C ASP A 292 -16.34 3.31 14.64
N ASN A 293 -17.43 2.99 13.97
CA ASN A 293 -17.65 3.33 12.57
C ASN A 293 -18.33 4.70 12.43
N GLU A 294 -17.74 5.56 11.63
CA GLU A 294 -18.35 6.82 11.19
C GLU A 294 -18.98 6.65 9.81
N TYR A 295 -20.14 7.28 9.61
CA TYR A 295 -20.81 7.34 8.31
C TYR A 295 -20.56 8.69 7.65
N ARG A 296 -19.83 8.69 6.52
CA ARG A 296 -19.49 9.90 5.77
C ARG A 296 -19.93 9.77 4.32
N SER A 297 -20.16 10.90 3.66
CA SER A 297 -20.46 10.89 2.22
C SER A 297 -19.29 10.36 1.41
N ILE A 298 -19.58 9.57 0.38
CA ILE A 298 -18.55 8.99 -0.49
C ILE A 298 -17.72 10.09 -1.21
N CYS A 299 -18.34 11.22 -1.56
CA CYS A 299 -17.63 12.36 -2.14
C CYS A 299 -16.59 12.94 -1.19
N GLU A 300 -16.85 12.99 0.14
CA GLU A 300 -15.87 13.49 1.12
C GLU A 300 -14.64 12.60 1.26
N VAL A 301 -14.80 11.30 1.12
CA VAL A 301 -13.76 10.30 1.39
C VAL A 301 -13.08 9.76 0.13
N ALA A 302 -13.56 10.20 -1.04
CA ALA A 302 -13.04 9.78 -2.33
C ALA A 302 -11.54 10.10 -2.48
N THR A 303 -10.83 9.14 -3.05
CA THR A 303 -9.42 9.27 -3.42
C THR A 303 -9.18 8.61 -4.77
N SER A 304 -8.02 8.83 -5.36
CA SER A 304 -7.60 8.20 -6.62
C SER A 304 -7.62 6.66 -6.62
N LYS A 305 -7.86 6.02 -5.48
CA LYS A 305 -8.04 4.57 -5.40
C LYS A 305 -9.48 4.14 -5.72
N LEU A 306 -10.44 5.09 -5.68
CA LEU A 306 -11.87 4.81 -5.83
C LEU A 306 -12.16 4.14 -7.16
N ALA A 307 -11.70 4.72 -8.28
CA ALA A 307 -11.97 4.20 -9.63
C ALA A 307 -11.50 2.74 -9.80
N ARG A 308 -10.27 2.42 -9.37
CA ARG A 308 -9.78 1.03 -9.44
C ARG A 308 -10.56 0.07 -8.54
N LYS A 309 -10.99 0.50 -7.36
CA LYS A 309 -11.84 -0.32 -6.48
C LYS A 309 -13.21 -0.53 -7.12
N THR A 310 -13.77 0.50 -7.75
CA THR A 310 -15.02 0.45 -8.52
C THR A 310 -14.90 -0.55 -9.67
N HIS A 311 -13.87 -0.46 -10.49
CA HIS A 311 -13.61 -1.41 -11.57
C HIS A 311 -13.61 -2.86 -11.08
N ILE A 312 -12.86 -3.15 -10.02
CA ILE A 312 -12.76 -4.51 -9.44
C ILE A 312 -14.13 -4.98 -8.92
N ASP A 313 -14.88 -4.12 -8.23
CA ASP A 313 -16.21 -4.45 -7.70
C ASP A 313 -17.21 -4.73 -8.81
N MET A 314 -17.22 -3.89 -9.86
CA MET A 314 -18.10 -4.06 -11.02
C MET A 314 -17.81 -5.37 -11.75
N LEU A 315 -16.54 -5.71 -12.01
CA LEU A 315 -16.15 -6.97 -12.64
C LEU A 315 -16.53 -8.17 -11.79
N ASN A 316 -16.31 -8.11 -10.47
CA ASN A 316 -16.70 -9.21 -9.58
C ASN A 316 -18.20 -9.48 -9.55
N LYS A 317 -19.04 -8.49 -9.86
CA LYS A 317 -20.50 -8.63 -9.90
C LYS A 317 -21.03 -9.27 -11.18
N VAL A 318 -20.33 -9.09 -12.30
CA VAL A 318 -20.71 -9.65 -13.60
C VAL A 318 -20.01 -10.98 -13.90
N GLN A 319 -18.87 -11.24 -13.24
CA GLN A 319 -18.16 -12.49 -13.41
C GLN A 319 -18.97 -13.67 -12.86
N ILE A 320 -19.03 -14.77 -13.61
CA ILE A 320 -19.64 -16.01 -13.15
C ILE A 320 -18.94 -16.46 -11.87
N ASN A 321 -19.73 -16.65 -10.82
CA ASN A 321 -19.22 -17.09 -9.54
C ASN A 321 -18.96 -18.60 -9.54
N TYR A 322 -17.76 -19.03 -9.91
CA TYR A 322 -17.33 -20.43 -9.89
C TYR A 322 -17.51 -21.09 -8.50
N TYR A 323 -17.48 -20.29 -7.44
CA TYR A 323 -17.70 -20.77 -6.09
C TYR A 323 -19.18 -21.14 -5.84
N ALA A 324 -20.11 -20.40 -6.45
CA ALA A 324 -21.55 -20.73 -6.38
C ALA A 324 -21.86 -22.04 -7.10
N ALA A 325 -21.05 -22.40 -8.10
CA ALA A 325 -21.14 -23.69 -8.79
C ALA A 325 -20.51 -24.86 -8.00
N GLY A 326 -19.97 -24.60 -6.80
CA GLY A 326 -19.39 -25.63 -5.94
C GLY A 326 -18.04 -26.20 -6.39
N LEU A 327 -17.42 -25.62 -7.42
CA LEU A 327 -16.20 -26.16 -8.02
C LEU A 327 -14.93 -25.84 -7.20
N HIS A 328 -14.93 -24.74 -6.47
CA HIS A 328 -13.79 -24.31 -5.65
C HIS A 328 -14.22 -23.56 -4.39
N ARG A 329 -13.37 -23.57 -3.35
CA ARG A 329 -13.61 -22.78 -2.14
C ARG A 329 -13.37 -21.29 -2.41
N PRO A 330 -14.15 -20.37 -1.81
CA PRO A 330 -13.89 -18.92 -1.88
C PRO A 330 -12.45 -18.58 -1.52
N GLY A 331 -11.77 -17.74 -2.33
CA GLY A 331 -10.39 -17.34 -2.13
C GLY A 331 -9.33 -18.34 -2.62
N SER A 332 -9.72 -19.43 -3.29
CA SER A 332 -8.78 -20.37 -3.89
C SER A 332 -8.10 -19.76 -5.13
N GLU A 333 -6.79 -19.61 -5.11
CA GLU A 333 -5.99 -19.19 -6.28
C GLU A 333 -5.90 -20.29 -7.36
N ALA A 334 -6.32 -21.51 -7.05
CA ALA A 334 -6.26 -22.65 -7.96
C ALA A 334 -7.14 -22.45 -9.21
N VAL A 335 -8.25 -21.74 -9.09
CA VAL A 335 -9.14 -21.36 -10.22
C VAL A 335 -8.36 -20.69 -11.35
N PHE A 336 -7.44 -19.79 -11.01
CA PHE A 336 -6.66 -19.05 -12.01
C PHE A 336 -5.67 -19.90 -12.82
N ARG A 337 -5.45 -21.15 -12.44
CA ARG A 337 -4.62 -22.11 -13.19
C ARG A 337 -5.37 -22.76 -14.32
N TYR A 338 -6.72 -22.76 -14.26
CA TYR A 338 -7.59 -23.43 -15.21
C TYR A 338 -8.38 -22.47 -16.10
N THR A 339 -8.35 -21.18 -15.78
CA THR A 339 -9.10 -20.16 -16.53
C THR A 339 -8.14 -19.24 -17.25
N GLY A 340 -8.01 -19.37 -18.56
CA GLY A 340 -7.48 -18.36 -19.46
C GLY A 340 -8.61 -17.41 -19.85
N MET A 341 -8.41 -16.10 -19.70
CA MET A 341 -9.29 -15.07 -20.27
C MET A 341 -8.60 -14.44 -21.48
N GLU A 342 -9.16 -14.60 -22.64
CA GLU A 342 -8.75 -13.92 -23.85
C GLU A 342 -9.11 -12.43 -23.83
N LEU A 343 -8.58 -11.65 -24.75
CA LEU A 343 -8.84 -10.21 -24.80
C LEU A 343 -10.32 -9.92 -25.07
N ARG A 344 -10.96 -10.72 -25.94
CA ARG A 344 -12.40 -10.63 -26.23
C ARG A 344 -13.25 -10.88 -24.98
N ASP A 345 -12.96 -11.93 -24.21
CA ASP A 345 -13.71 -12.23 -22.98
C ASP A 345 -13.63 -11.07 -21.98
N ARG A 346 -12.44 -10.47 -21.84
CA ARG A 346 -12.23 -9.30 -20.98
C ARG A 346 -12.99 -8.09 -21.49
N TYR A 347 -13.05 -7.89 -22.79
CA TYR A 347 -13.78 -6.80 -23.42
C TYR A 347 -15.27 -6.90 -23.13
N GLU A 348 -15.87 -8.06 -23.38
CA GLU A 348 -17.29 -8.31 -23.08
C GLU A 348 -17.62 -8.20 -21.60
N LEU A 349 -16.74 -8.70 -20.74
CA LEU A 349 -16.89 -8.59 -19.28
C LEU A 349 -16.89 -7.11 -18.82
N ILE A 350 -16.00 -6.29 -19.34
CA ILE A 350 -15.94 -4.87 -18.98
C ILE A 350 -17.19 -4.15 -19.53
N ARG A 351 -17.59 -4.40 -20.75
CA ARG A 351 -18.83 -3.85 -21.33
C ARG A 351 -20.04 -4.18 -20.47
N ALA A 352 -20.24 -5.45 -20.14
CA ALA A 352 -21.33 -5.90 -19.29
C ALA A 352 -21.33 -5.21 -17.92
N ALA A 353 -20.14 -5.00 -17.31
CA ALA A 353 -20.01 -4.31 -16.03
C ALA A 353 -20.43 -2.83 -16.11
N PHE A 354 -20.25 -2.18 -17.28
CA PHE A 354 -20.69 -0.81 -17.53
C PHE A 354 -22.17 -0.75 -18.00
N GLY A 355 -22.77 -1.88 -18.36
CA GLY A 355 -24.14 -1.96 -18.93
C GLY A 355 -24.19 -1.50 -20.38
N LEU A 356 -23.17 -1.83 -21.17
CA LEU A 356 -23.01 -1.53 -22.60
C LEU A 356 -23.27 -2.78 -23.43
#